data_3111a414786c4ae6d3dedbbd2ecfc600
#
_entry.id   3111a414786c4ae6d3dedbbd2ecfc600
#
_cell.length_a   1.000
_cell.length_b   1.000
_cell.length_c   1.000
_cell.angle_alpha   90.00
_cell.angle_beta   90.00
_cell.angle_gamma   90.00
#
_symmetry.space_group_name_H-M   'P 1'
#
loop_
_entity.id
_entity.type
_entity.pdbx_description
1 polymer ?
#
loop_
_entity_poly.entity_id
_entity_poly.type
_entity_poly.pdbx_seq_one_letter_code
_entity_poly.pdbx_strand_id
1 'polypeptide(L)'
;MEKLIITCTVDSSMSYPGNHYCPAPEMENVDKIVDEYVRCVNAGASICHIHGVHKLEDKIAEDGKKLSHINFEGWKAMHQGIKSKVDTIMQYGIASARFEEKQKLMDYGPDMMSICFTAHDEHFQPDKKYPPMELYAIHPRDELLMYAKEHVKKGVKTEVESFTTGAFWNIEWMWGLKDCPLQDPVYTTLFMGWPGGAYTYPDMESMLNFYH
;
A
#
# COMPACT_ATOMS: atom_id res chain seq x y z
N MET A 1 -24.51 17.08 1.86
CA MET A 1 -23.43 16.76 0.92
C MET A 1 -22.50 15.84 1.67
N GLU A 2 -22.31 14.63 1.19
CA GLU A 2 -21.34 13.69 1.78
C GLU A 2 -19.93 14.26 1.63
N LYS A 3 -19.10 14.10 2.65
CA LYS A 3 -17.72 14.57 2.60
C LYS A 3 -16.89 13.56 1.81
N LEU A 4 -16.12 14.06 0.85
CA LEU A 4 -15.12 13.23 0.15
C LEU A 4 -13.96 12.93 1.08
N ILE A 5 -13.57 11.65 1.17
CA ILE A 5 -12.35 11.22 1.84
C ILE A 5 -11.21 11.27 0.81
N ILE A 6 -10.15 11.99 1.13
CA ILE A 6 -8.98 12.12 0.27
C ILE A 6 -7.81 11.41 0.93
N THR A 7 -7.26 10.43 0.22
CA THR A 7 -6.02 9.75 0.59
C THR A 7 -4.86 10.37 -0.19
N CYS A 8 -3.78 10.69 0.48
CA CYS A 8 -2.55 11.13 -0.16
C CYS A 8 -1.43 10.11 0.04
N THR A 9 -0.60 9.96 -1.01
CA THR A 9 0.64 9.17 -0.96
C THR A 9 1.75 9.96 -1.66
N VAL A 10 2.84 10.23 -0.95
CA VAL A 10 3.94 11.09 -1.42
C VAL A 10 5.29 10.39 -1.48
N ASP A 11 5.38 9.18 -0.96
CA ASP A 11 6.60 8.36 -0.89
C ASP A 11 6.59 7.14 -1.83
N SER A 12 5.69 7.13 -2.80
CA SER A 12 5.58 6.05 -3.80
C SER A 12 6.55 6.18 -4.99
N SER A 13 7.54 7.06 -4.89
CA SER A 13 8.52 7.33 -5.95
C SER A 13 9.34 6.10 -6.36
N MET A 14 9.33 5.04 -5.55
CA MET A 14 10.01 3.77 -5.86
C MET A 14 9.34 3.00 -7.01
N SER A 15 8.06 3.18 -7.23
CA SER A 15 7.30 2.47 -8.26
C SER A 15 7.24 3.23 -9.59
N TYR A 16 7.54 4.54 -9.59
CA TYR A 16 7.41 5.39 -10.76
C TYR A 16 8.71 6.15 -11.07
N PRO A 17 9.42 5.80 -12.14
CA PRO A 17 10.56 6.58 -12.58
C PRO A 17 10.08 7.95 -13.03
N GLY A 18 10.55 8.99 -12.36
CA GLY A 18 10.27 10.36 -12.76
C GLY A 18 9.31 11.14 -11.88
N ASN A 19 8.94 10.64 -10.72
CA ASN A 19 8.34 11.48 -9.71
C ASN A 19 9.40 12.44 -9.16
N HIS A 20 9.52 13.61 -9.80
CA HIS A 20 10.50 14.64 -9.42
C HIS A 20 10.01 15.55 -8.30
N TYR A 21 8.77 15.37 -7.85
CA TYR A 21 8.12 16.26 -6.88
C TYR A 21 8.27 15.77 -5.45
N CYS A 22 8.49 14.48 -5.26
CA CYS A 22 8.67 13.90 -3.94
C CYS A 22 10.11 13.47 -3.71
N PRO A 23 10.66 13.68 -2.50
CA PRO A 23 11.96 13.13 -2.15
C PRO A 23 11.96 11.60 -2.25
N ALA A 24 13.11 11.03 -2.61
CA ALA A 24 13.27 9.58 -2.56
C ALA A 24 13.02 9.07 -1.13
N PRO A 25 12.36 7.90 -0.95
CA PRO A 25 12.03 7.35 0.37
C PRO A 25 13.26 6.74 1.07
N GLU A 26 14.23 7.58 1.34
CA GLU A 26 15.49 7.30 2.02
C GLU A 26 15.51 7.97 3.39
N MET A 27 16.33 7.45 4.31
CA MET A 27 16.40 7.96 5.70
C MET A 27 16.69 9.46 5.78
N GLU A 28 17.59 9.95 4.95
CA GLU A 28 17.97 11.36 4.90
C GLU A 28 16.85 12.31 4.45
N ASN A 29 15.82 11.78 3.83
CA ASN A 29 14.68 12.53 3.33
C ASN A 29 13.42 12.42 4.19
N VAL A 30 13.45 11.67 5.29
CA VAL A 30 12.27 11.42 6.13
C VAL A 30 11.57 12.70 6.55
N ASP A 31 12.33 13.71 7.01
CA ASP A 31 11.74 14.98 7.43
C ASP A 31 11.03 15.70 6.29
N LYS A 32 11.60 15.69 5.09
CA LYS A 32 11.01 16.30 3.89
C LYS A 32 9.72 15.57 3.47
N ILE A 33 9.72 14.24 3.57
CA ILE A 33 8.54 13.42 3.25
C ILE A 33 7.43 13.69 4.28
N VAL A 34 7.78 13.76 5.56
CA VAL A 34 6.85 14.13 6.63
C VAL A 34 6.23 15.49 6.36
N ASP A 35 7.02 16.49 6.00
CA ASP A 35 6.53 17.85 5.71
C ASP A 35 5.57 17.85 4.49
N GLU A 36 5.81 17.02 3.48
CA GLU A 36 4.90 16.88 2.34
C GLU A 36 3.57 16.23 2.75
N TYR A 37 3.58 15.19 3.59
CA TYR A 37 2.35 14.62 4.14
C TYR A 37 1.57 15.65 4.96
N VAL A 38 2.25 16.40 5.82
CA VAL A 38 1.63 17.49 6.61
C VAL A 38 1.01 18.53 5.69
N ARG A 39 1.68 18.89 4.60
CA ARG A 39 1.15 19.83 3.60
C ARG A 39 -0.12 19.27 2.94
N CYS A 40 -0.15 17.99 2.59
CA CYS A 40 -1.33 17.33 2.02
C CYS A 40 -2.51 17.33 3.00
N VAL A 41 -2.28 17.00 4.27
CA VAL A 41 -3.33 17.03 5.30
C VAL A 41 -3.87 18.43 5.49
N ASN A 42 -3.01 19.45 5.56
CA ASN A 42 -3.41 20.85 5.66
C ASN A 42 -4.19 21.33 4.42
N ALA A 43 -3.99 20.70 3.27
CA ALA A 43 -4.75 20.94 2.05
C ALA A 43 -6.08 20.16 1.98
N GLY A 44 -6.37 19.28 2.95
CA GLY A 44 -7.65 18.59 3.08
C GLY A 44 -7.60 17.06 2.93
N ALA A 45 -6.42 16.44 2.83
CA ALA A 45 -6.32 14.99 2.89
C ALA A 45 -6.66 14.48 4.30
N SER A 46 -7.36 13.36 4.37
CA SER A 46 -7.78 12.71 5.62
C SER A 46 -6.98 11.47 5.95
N ILE A 47 -6.35 10.86 4.95
CA ILE A 47 -5.57 9.62 5.07
C ILE A 47 -4.18 9.86 4.48
N CYS A 48 -3.15 9.53 5.23
CA CYS A 48 -1.78 9.42 4.76
C CYS A 48 -1.46 7.95 4.48
N HIS A 49 -1.37 7.60 3.19
CA HIS A 49 -0.99 6.27 2.73
C HIS A 49 0.52 6.24 2.51
N ILE A 50 1.25 5.56 3.37
CA ILE A 50 2.70 5.53 3.34
C ILE A 50 3.24 4.19 2.85
N HIS A 51 4.24 4.24 1.97
CA HIS A 51 5.04 3.08 1.55
C HIS A 51 6.34 2.96 2.35
N GLY A 52 6.70 4.03 3.07
CA GLY A 52 7.80 4.07 4.02
C GLY A 52 9.19 4.07 3.40
N VAL A 53 10.16 3.89 4.24
CA VAL A 53 11.57 3.87 3.85
C VAL A 53 12.04 2.44 3.59
N HIS A 54 12.65 2.23 2.43
CA HIS A 54 13.18 0.94 2.02
C HIS A 54 14.68 1.02 1.74
N LYS A 55 15.36 -0.08 1.99
CA LYS A 55 16.70 -0.33 1.49
C LYS A 55 16.59 -1.42 0.43
N LEU A 56 16.87 -1.05 -0.81
CA LEU A 56 16.90 -2.00 -1.93
C LEU A 56 18.23 -2.74 -1.93
N GLU A 57 18.18 -4.05 -2.06
CA GLU A 57 19.36 -4.86 -2.36
C GLU A 57 19.41 -5.23 -3.85
N ASP A 58 20.62 -5.32 -4.42
CA ASP A 58 20.83 -5.70 -5.82
C ASP A 58 20.59 -7.20 -6.09
N LYS A 59 19.83 -7.89 -5.22
CA LYS A 59 19.56 -9.32 -5.29
C LYS A 59 18.08 -9.61 -5.42
N ILE A 60 17.75 -10.54 -6.30
CA ILE A 60 16.45 -11.16 -6.40
C ILE A 60 16.44 -12.39 -5.48
N ALA A 61 15.43 -12.52 -4.62
CA ALA A 61 15.25 -13.70 -3.77
C ALA A 61 14.90 -14.94 -4.62
N GLU A 62 15.06 -16.14 -4.06
CA GLU A 62 14.74 -17.40 -4.74
C GLU A 62 13.28 -17.51 -5.16
N ASP A 63 12.37 -16.78 -4.49
CA ASP A 63 10.94 -16.67 -4.84
C ASP A 63 10.65 -15.64 -5.95
N GLY A 64 11.69 -15.09 -6.58
CA GLY A 64 11.57 -14.10 -7.66
C GLY A 64 11.22 -12.68 -7.20
N LYS A 65 11.03 -12.46 -5.90
CA LYS A 65 10.78 -11.12 -5.36
C LYS A 65 12.10 -10.38 -5.16
N LYS A 66 12.12 -9.10 -5.50
CA LYS A 66 13.27 -8.27 -5.14
C LYS A 66 13.38 -8.17 -3.62
N LEU A 67 14.58 -8.37 -3.12
CA LEU A 67 14.88 -8.12 -1.71
C LEU A 67 14.87 -6.62 -1.46
N SER A 68 13.71 -6.09 -1.15
CA SER A 68 13.61 -4.80 -0.49
C SER A 68 13.56 -5.04 1.01
N HIS A 69 14.49 -4.47 1.75
CA HIS A 69 14.42 -4.49 3.21
C HIS A 69 13.69 -3.26 3.69
N ILE A 70 12.70 -3.49 4.55
CA ILE A 70 12.05 -2.39 5.26
C ILE A 70 13.05 -1.76 6.21
N ASN A 71 13.23 -0.45 6.08
CA ASN A 71 13.91 0.33 7.08
C ASN A 71 12.93 0.68 8.21
N PHE A 72 12.85 -0.16 9.23
CA PHE A 72 11.90 -0.01 10.34
C PHE A 72 12.04 1.31 11.10
N GLU A 73 13.26 1.80 11.27
CA GLU A 73 13.50 3.10 11.94
C GLU A 73 12.95 4.26 11.09
N GLY A 74 13.13 4.19 9.77
CA GLY A 74 12.56 5.17 8.85
C GLY A 74 11.04 5.16 8.84
N TRP A 75 10.41 3.99 8.85
CA TRP A 75 8.95 3.84 8.98
C TRP A 75 8.43 4.46 10.28
N LYS A 76 9.09 4.12 11.40
CA LYS A 76 8.74 4.66 12.71
C LYS A 76 8.89 6.19 12.77
N ALA A 77 10.00 6.70 12.26
CA ALA A 77 10.26 8.13 12.21
C ALA A 77 9.21 8.87 11.36
N MET A 78 8.85 8.31 10.19
CA MET A 78 7.80 8.85 9.33
C MET A 78 6.44 8.88 10.03
N HIS A 79 6.00 7.75 10.60
CA HIS A 79 4.75 7.66 11.34
C HIS A 79 4.69 8.67 12.47
N GLN A 80 5.69 8.70 13.34
CA GLN A 80 5.76 9.61 14.47
C GLN A 80 5.85 11.07 14.03
N GLY A 81 6.62 11.35 12.99
CA GLY A 81 6.77 12.68 12.44
C GLY A 81 5.44 13.26 11.94
N ILE A 82 4.66 12.46 11.19
CA ILE A 82 3.34 12.88 10.69
C ILE A 82 2.36 13.06 11.86
N LYS A 83 2.20 12.04 12.70
CA LYS A 83 1.23 12.06 13.84
C LYS A 83 1.53 13.16 14.86
N SER A 84 2.79 13.59 15.00
CA SER A 84 3.15 14.70 15.91
C SER A 84 2.72 16.08 15.40
N LYS A 85 2.49 16.21 14.09
CA LYS A 85 2.21 17.52 13.45
C LYS A 85 0.76 17.68 13.02
N VAL A 86 0.07 16.57 12.69
CA VAL A 86 -1.31 16.60 12.18
C VAL A 86 -2.12 15.42 12.68
N ASP A 87 -3.44 15.62 12.81
CA ASP A 87 -4.40 14.54 13.08
C ASP A 87 -4.86 13.96 11.73
N THR A 88 -4.50 12.71 11.46
CA THR A 88 -4.79 12.02 10.22
C THR A 88 -4.84 10.52 10.45
N ILE A 89 -5.52 9.80 9.57
CA ILE A 89 -5.49 8.34 9.50
C ILE A 89 -4.17 7.91 8.86
N MET A 90 -3.45 7.01 9.52
CA MET A 90 -2.22 6.41 9.01
C MET A 90 -2.53 5.07 8.36
N GLN A 91 -2.32 4.99 7.06
CA GLN A 91 -2.51 3.79 6.26
C GLN A 91 -1.15 3.31 5.73
N TYR A 92 -0.84 2.04 5.95
CA TYR A 92 0.41 1.45 5.48
C TYR A 92 0.17 0.63 4.23
N GLY A 93 0.78 1.03 3.11
CA GLY A 93 0.71 0.36 1.83
C GLY A 93 2.01 -0.34 1.50
N ILE A 94 2.05 -1.66 1.67
CA ILE A 94 3.22 -2.45 1.31
C ILE A 94 2.82 -3.89 0.96
N ALA A 95 2.54 -4.11 -0.33
CA ALA A 95 2.16 -5.43 -0.83
C ALA A 95 3.29 -6.45 -0.74
N SER A 96 4.52 -6.02 -1.05
CA SER A 96 5.70 -6.89 -1.20
C SER A 96 6.38 -7.30 0.11
N ALA A 97 5.98 -6.73 1.25
CA ALA A 97 6.57 -7.09 2.54
C ALA A 97 6.19 -8.52 2.97
N ARG A 98 7.11 -9.19 3.63
CA ARG A 98 6.87 -10.49 4.25
C ARG A 98 5.94 -10.37 5.45
N PHE A 99 5.30 -11.48 5.81
CA PHE A 99 4.34 -11.48 6.91
C PHE A 99 4.92 -10.96 8.22
N GLU A 100 6.11 -11.41 8.60
CA GLU A 100 6.81 -11.00 9.82
C GLU A 100 7.16 -9.51 9.82
N GLU A 101 7.48 -8.97 8.65
CA GLU A 101 7.74 -7.53 8.48
C GLU A 101 6.46 -6.72 8.66
N LYS A 102 5.35 -7.18 8.05
CA LYS A 102 4.03 -6.57 8.24
C LYS A 102 3.58 -6.61 9.69
N GLN A 103 3.76 -7.73 10.39
CA GLN A 103 3.46 -7.84 11.82
C GLN A 103 4.21 -6.80 12.64
N LYS A 104 5.51 -6.62 12.37
CA LYS A 104 6.35 -5.65 13.05
C LYS A 104 5.94 -4.21 12.72
N LEU A 105 5.54 -3.92 11.48
CA LEU A 105 5.02 -2.61 11.11
C LEU A 105 3.70 -2.30 11.84
N MET A 106 2.81 -3.28 12.02
CA MET A 106 1.57 -3.10 12.77
C MET A 106 1.80 -2.72 14.24
N ASP A 107 2.96 -3.07 14.81
CA ASP A 107 3.33 -2.67 16.17
C ASP A 107 3.56 -1.16 16.32
N TYR A 108 3.70 -0.43 15.21
CA TYR A 108 3.77 1.04 15.22
C TYR A 108 2.38 1.70 15.30
N GLY A 109 1.30 0.92 15.25
CA GLY A 109 -0.07 1.38 15.43
C GLY A 109 -0.64 2.13 14.23
N PRO A 110 -0.51 1.63 12.98
CA PRO A 110 -1.26 2.20 11.88
C PRO A 110 -2.77 2.01 12.11
N ASP A 111 -3.56 2.95 11.64
CA ASP A 111 -5.02 2.84 11.67
C ASP A 111 -5.50 1.81 10.61
N MET A 112 -4.81 1.75 9.47
CA MET A 112 -5.14 0.87 8.34
C MET A 112 -3.86 0.26 7.74
N MET A 113 -4.04 -0.90 7.09
CA MET A 113 -2.97 -1.54 6.32
C MET A 113 -3.51 -2.30 5.11
N SER A 114 -2.77 -2.28 4.01
CA SER A 114 -3.18 -2.85 2.73
C SER A 114 -2.98 -4.35 2.65
N ILE A 115 -3.91 -5.01 1.95
CA ILE A 115 -3.77 -6.38 1.43
C ILE A 115 -4.19 -6.38 -0.03
N CYS A 116 -3.32 -6.84 -0.92
CA CYS A 116 -3.66 -7.05 -2.32
C CYS A 116 -4.54 -8.29 -2.45
N PHE A 117 -5.77 -8.13 -2.94
CA PHE A 117 -6.75 -9.20 -3.07
C PHE A 117 -6.72 -9.92 -4.42
N THR A 118 -5.81 -9.52 -5.30
CA THR A 118 -5.57 -10.18 -6.59
C THR A 118 -4.09 -10.42 -6.83
N ALA A 119 -3.77 -11.44 -7.64
CA ALA A 119 -2.46 -11.49 -8.26
C ALA A 119 -2.27 -10.29 -9.18
N HIS A 120 -1.05 -9.79 -9.28
CA HIS A 120 -0.71 -8.67 -10.15
C HIS A 120 0.74 -8.77 -10.63
N ASP A 121 1.02 -8.06 -11.71
CA ASP A 121 2.36 -7.83 -12.22
C ASP A 121 2.68 -6.33 -12.13
N GLU A 122 3.92 -6.00 -11.89
CA GLU A 122 4.37 -4.62 -11.84
C GLU A 122 5.61 -4.43 -12.70
N HIS A 123 5.58 -3.38 -13.54
CA HIS A 123 6.78 -2.87 -14.17
C HIS A 123 7.46 -1.88 -13.24
N PHE A 124 8.49 -2.32 -12.54
CA PHE A 124 9.08 -1.61 -11.42
C PHE A 124 10.46 -1.06 -11.75
N GLN A 125 10.66 0.23 -11.57
CA GLN A 125 11.97 0.88 -11.71
C GLN A 125 12.20 1.87 -10.56
N PRO A 126 12.84 1.43 -9.47
CA PRO A 126 12.99 2.25 -8.27
C PRO A 126 13.86 3.49 -8.45
N ASP A 127 14.83 3.40 -9.37
CA ASP A 127 15.71 4.52 -9.73
C ASP A 127 16.11 4.34 -11.22
N LYS A 128 16.20 5.44 -11.96
CA LYS A 128 16.60 5.45 -13.38
C LYS A 128 17.97 4.84 -13.66
N LYS A 129 18.85 4.77 -12.66
CA LYS A 129 20.16 4.12 -12.79
C LYS A 129 20.09 2.59 -12.85
N TYR A 130 18.96 1.99 -12.41
CA TYR A 130 18.73 0.56 -12.50
C TYR A 130 17.84 0.22 -13.70
N PRO A 131 18.01 -0.95 -14.32
CA PRO A 131 17.09 -1.40 -15.33
C PRO A 131 15.69 -1.62 -14.70
N PRO A 132 14.61 -1.44 -15.48
CA PRO A 132 13.29 -1.83 -15.03
C PRO A 132 13.22 -3.33 -14.78
N MET A 133 12.37 -3.73 -13.86
CA MET A 133 12.14 -5.12 -13.50
C MET A 133 10.66 -5.41 -13.60
N GLU A 134 10.37 -6.64 -14.01
CA GLU A 134 9.01 -7.18 -13.94
C GLU A 134 8.88 -7.93 -12.61
N LEU A 135 7.87 -7.56 -11.81
CA LEU A 135 7.49 -8.23 -10.58
C LEU A 135 6.18 -8.96 -10.78
N TYR A 136 6.12 -10.17 -10.29
CA TYR A 136 4.91 -10.99 -10.28
C TYR A 136 4.57 -11.33 -8.85
N ALA A 137 3.39 -10.92 -8.40
CA ALA A 137 2.90 -11.21 -7.06
C ALA A 137 1.64 -12.07 -7.13
N ILE A 138 1.65 -13.17 -6.39
CA ILE A 138 0.51 -14.06 -6.23
C ILE A 138 0.09 -13.97 -4.78
N HIS A 139 -1.21 -13.74 -4.55
CA HIS A 139 -1.80 -13.63 -3.22
C HIS A 139 -2.84 -14.73 -3.02
N PRO A 140 -2.42 -15.94 -2.63
CA PRO A 140 -3.35 -17.05 -2.42
C PRO A 140 -4.28 -16.78 -1.23
N ARG A 141 -5.45 -17.41 -1.22
CA ARG A 141 -6.51 -17.16 -0.23
C ARG A 141 -6.09 -17.42 1.21
N ASP A 142 -5.22 -18.38 1.45
CA ASP A 142 -4.67 -18.65 2.77
C ASP A 142 -3.79 -17.49 3.28
N GLU A 143 -3.00 -16.88 2.40
CA GLU A 143 -2.22 -15.66 2.70
C GLU A 143 -3.15 -14.49 3.02
N LEU A 144 -4.18 -14.24 2.18
CA LEU A 144 -5.16 -13.18 2.41
C LEU A 144 -5.84 -13.34 3.78
N LEU A 145 -6.25 -14.56 4.11
CA LEU A 145 -6.88 -14.87 5.39
C LEU A 145 -5.93 -14.68 6.57
N MET A 146 -4.67 -15.06 6.40
CA MET A 146 -3.63 -14.88 7.42
C MET A 146 -3.42 -13.40 7.74
N TYR A 147 -3.27 -12.55 6.72
CA TYR A 147 -3.12 -11.11 6.91
C TYR A 147 -4.37 -10.48 7.53
N ALA A 148 -5.55 -10.79 7.00
CA ALA A 148 -6.79 -10.19 7.53
C ALA A 148 -7.04 -10.56 9.00
N LYS A 149 -6.74 -11.78 9.41
CA LYS A 149 -6.82 -12.21 10.83
C LYS A 149 -5.81 -11.48 11.70
N GLU A 150 -4.59 -11.24 11.22
CA GLU A 150 -3.59 -10.50 11.99
C GLU A 150 -3.98 -9.03 12.11
N HIS A 151 -4.58 -8.41 11.07
CA HIS A 151 -5.13 -7.07 11.16
C HIS A 151 -6.19 -6.95 12.26
N VAL A 152 -7.15 -7.86 12.31
CA VAL A 152 -8.16 -7.89 13.38
C VAL A 152 -7.52 -8.00 14.75
N LYS A 153 -6.58 -8.93 14.91
CA LYS A 153 -5.86 -9.15 16.18
C LYS A 153 -5.11 -7.92 16.66
N LYS A 154 -4.54 -7.14 15.73
CA LYS A 154 -3.79 -5.91 16.00
C LYS A 154 -4.66 -4.65 16.07
N GLY A 155 -5.95 -4.75 15.79
CA GLY A 155 -6.87 -3.61 15.74
C GLY A 155 -6.65 -2.69 14.53
N VAL A 156 -6.05 -3.22 13.46
CA VAL A 156 -5.76 -2.51 12.21
C VAL A 156 -6.90 -2.73 11.22
N LYS A 157 -7.41 -1.68 10.60
CA LYS A 157 -8.41 -1.77 9.53
C LYS A 157 -7.78 -2.29 8.25
N THR A 158 -8.39 -3.32 7.64
CA THR A 158 -7.93 -3.80 6.33
C THR A 158 -8.35 -2.84 5.22
N GLU A 159 -7.39 -2.39 4.41
CA GLU A 159 -7.63 -1.89 3.08
C GLU A 159 -7.54 -3.05 2.09
N VAL A 160 -8.56 -3.24 1.29
CA VAL A 160 -8.56 -4.21 0.19
C VAL A 160 -8.08 -3.51 -1.07
N GLU A 161 -6.89 -3.86 -1.54
CA GLU A 161 -6.38 -3.37 -2.82
C GLU A 161 -6.90 -4.26 -3.96
N SER A 162 -7.67 -3.64 -4.85
CA SER A 162 -8.32 -4.28 -5.98
C SER A 162 -7.70 -3.79 -7.28
N PHE A 163 -6.79 -4.58 -7.85
CA PHE A 163 -6.14 -4.27 -9.13
C PHE A 163 -6.98 -4.72 -10.33
N THR A 164 -7.83 -5.72 -10.12
CA THR A 164 -8.81 -6.20 -11.09
C THR A 164 -10.12 -6.55 -10.39
N THR A 165 -11.20 -6.69 -11.14
CA THR A 165 -12.51 -7.16 -10.63
C THR A 165 -12.44 -8.54 -9.98
N GLY A 166 -11.38 -9.31 -10.23
CA GLY A 166 -11.11 -10.59 -9.56
C GLY A 166 -10.98 -10.47 -8.03
N ALA A 167 -10.69 -9.27 -7.50
CA ALA A 167 -10.67 -9.01 -6.07
C ALA A 167 -12.03 -9.29 -5.42
N PHE A 168 -13.14 -9.03 -6.12
CA PHE A 168 -14.49 -9.23 -5.59
C PHE A 168 -14.79 -10.71 -5.30
N TRP A 169 -14.26 -11.64 -6.09
CA TRP A 169 -14.34 -13.08 -5.80
C TRP A 169 -13.68 -13.44 -4.45
N ASN A 170 -12.57 -12.79 -4.14
CA ASN A 170 -11.87 -13.03 -2.87
C ASN A 170 -12.57 -12.32 -1.69
N ILE A 171 -13.18 -11.16 -1.92
CA ILE A 171 -14.03 -10.50 -0.92
C ILE A 171 -15.25 -11.37 -0.61
N GLU A 172 -16.00 -11.83 -1.62
CA GLU A 172 -17.16 -12.70 -1.44
C GLU A 172 -16.81 -14.01 -0.76
N TRP A 173 -15.69 -14.62 -1.16
CA TRP A 173 -15.21 -15.85 -0.52
C TRP A 173 -14.93 -15.60 0.96
N MET A 174 -14.26 -14.52 1.32
CA MET A 174 -13.90 -14.21 2.70
C MET A 174 -15.14 -13.85 3.54
N TRP A 175 -16.11 -13.15 2.96
CA TRP A 175 -17.41 -12.89 3.60
C TRP A 175 -18.22 -14.14 3.87
N GLY A 176 -18.08 -15.15 3.03
CA GLY A 176 -18.73 -16.46 3.21
C GLY A 176 -18.15 -17.31 4.36
N LEU A 177 -17.02 -16.90 4.94
CA LEU A 177 -16.43 -17.60 6.07
C LEU A 177 -17.23 -17.34 7.36
N LYS A 178 -17.41 -18.38 8.19
CA LYS A 178 -18.09 -18.26 9.49
C LYS A 178 -17.49 -17.19 10.40
N ASP A 179 -16.17 -17.10 10.39
CA ASP A 179 -15.41 -16.13 11.19
C ASP A 179 -14.68 -15.16 10.24
N CYS A 180 -15.46 -14.41 9.47
CA CYS A 180 -14.92 -13.45 8.50
C CYS A 180 -14.07 -12.38 9.19
N PRO A 181 -12.80 -12.21 8.80
CA PRO A 181 -11.92 -11.20 9.38
C PRO A 181 -12.00 -9.83 8.71
N LEU A 182 -12.83 -9.65 7.66
CA LEU A 182 -13.03 -8.34 7.06
C LEU A 182 -13.92 -7.47 7.94
N GLN A 183 -13.40 -6.32 8.34
CA GLN A 183 -14.16 -5.38 9.17
C GLN A 183 -15.16 -4.60 8.31
N ASP A 184 -16.38 -4.48 8.80
CA ASP A 184 -17.43 -3.71 8.18
C ASP A 184 -17.36 -2.20 8.55
N PRO A 185 -17.60 -1.26 7.61
CA PRO A 185 -17.69 -1.46 6.17
C PRO A 185 -16.35 -1.87 5.57
N VAL A 186 -16.34 -2.67 4.49
CA VAL A 186 -15.10 -2.98 3.78
C VAL A 186 -14.61 -1.72 3.09
N TYR A 187 -13.35 -1.38 3.31
CA TYR A 187 -12.67 -0.31 2.60
C TYR A 187 -11.88 -0.92 1.44
N THR A 188 -12.14 -0.49 0.23
CA THR A 188 -11.43 -0.96 -0.96
C THR A 188 -10.90 0.20 -1.78
N THR A 189 -9.70 0.02 -2.32
CA THR A 189 -9.09 0.90 -3.30
C THR A 189 -9.09 0.21 -4.66
N LEU A 190 -9.73 0.84 -5.65
CA LEU A 190 -9.76 0.38 -7.03
C LEU A 190 -8.56 0.98 -7.78
N PHE A 191 -7.58 0.15 -8.11
CA PHE A 191 -6.38 0.60 -8.78
C PHE A 191 -6.57 0.68 -10.28
N MET A 192 -6.20 1.82 -10.86
CA MET A 192 -6.28 2.07 -12.29
C MET A 192 -4.98 2.70 -12.79
N GLY A 193 -4.55 2.30 -13.97
CA GLY A 193 -3.44 2.95 -14.66
C GLY A 193 -2.04 2.66 -14.13
N TRP A 194 -1.87 1.64 -13.30
CA TRP A 194 -0.55 1.18 -12.89
C TRP A 194 0.16 0.45 -14.02
N PRO A 195 1.48 0.61 -14.20
CA PRO A 195 2.22 -0.12 -15.22
C PRO A 195 2.30 -1.62 -14.90
N GLY A 196 1.65 -2.42 -15.71
CA GLY A 196 1.57 -3.88 -15.58
C GLY A 196 0.40 -4.41 -16.40
N GLY A 197 0.45 -5.66 -16.83
CA GLY A 197 -0.57 -6.27 -17.69
C GLY A 197 -1.88 -6.62 -16.99
N ALA A 198 -1.84 -6.74 -15.66
CA ALA A 198 -2.99 -7.12 -14.85
C ALA A 198 -3.87 -5.93 -14.41
N TYR A 199 -3.50 -4.71 -14.74
CA TYR A 199 -4.18 -3.52 -14.23
C TYR A 199 -5.28 -3.02 -15.16
N THR A 200 -6.31 -2.47 -14.53
CA THR A 200 -7.41 -1.81 -15.25
C THR A 200 -6.91 -0.52 -15.91
N TYR A 201 -7.27 -0.35 -17.19
CA TYR A 201 -6.88 0.84 -17.94
C TYR A 201 -7.57 2.10 -17.36
N PRO A 202 -6.87 3.24 -17.25
CA PRO A 202 -7.38 4.43 -16.56
C PRO A 202 -8.29 5.29 -17.45
N ASP A 203 -9.40 4.75 -17.89
CA ASP A 203 -10.43 5.49 -18.59
C ASP A 203 -11.80 5.41 -17.90
N MET A 204 -12.73 6.24 -18.34
CA MET A 204 -14.05 6.35 -17.71
C MET A 204 -14.87 5.06 -17.84
N GLU A 205 -14.77 4.36 -18.98
CA GLU A 205 -15.51 3.13 -19.22
C GLU A 205 -15.01 2.01 -18.29
N SER A 206 -13.70 1.85 -18.20
CA SER A 206 -13.07 0.89 -17.29
C SER A 206 -13.40 1.21 -15.84
N MET A 207 -13.39 2.49 -15.45
CA MET A 207 -13.77 2.91 -14.10
C MET A 207 -15.22 2.55 -13.79
N LEU A 208 -16.16 2.81 -14.70
CA LEU A 208 -17.57 2.46 -14.51
C LEU A 208 -17.78 0.95 -14.44
N ASN A 209 -17.10 0.18 -15.30
CA ASN A 209 -17.15 -1.29 -15.25
C ASN A 209 -16.57 -1.86 -13.96
N PHE A 210 -15.60 -1.17 -13.36
CA PHE A 210 -15.01 -1.58 -12.08
C PHE A 210 -15.92 -1.26 -10.90
N TYR A 211 -16.71 -0.18 -11.01
CA TYR A 211 -17.64 0.28 -9.98
C TYR A 211 -18.96 -0.51 -9.97
N HIS A 212 -19.45 -0.93 -11.13
CA HIS A 212 -20.72 -1.68 -11.30
C HIS A 212 -20.54 -3.19 -11.27
#